data_446c186ae15080456462d2573f332552
#
_entry.id   446c186ae15080456462d2573f332552
#
_cell.length_a   1.000
_cell.length_b   1.000
_cell.length_c   1.000
_cell.angle_alpha   90.00
_cell.angle_beta   90.00
_cell.angle_gamma   90.00
#
_symmetry.space_group_name_H-M   'P 1'
#
loop_
_entity.id
_entity.type
_entity.pdbx_description
1 polymer ?
#
loop_
_entity_poly.entity_id
_entity_poly.type
_entity_poly.pdbx_seq_one_letter_code
_entity_poly.pdbx_strand_id
1 'polypeptide(L)'
;STAMLLGMLERGIKIDCILFCDTGLEFPAMYKHIAKVEKDIGRKITVVKAAFTYEELMFDIPVQRGLDSPVVRQYGEQATGYGWPGPRQRWCTTRLKAMPRERFLRDLRQQYEVIEYVGLAADEKYRLERPNNQNPNHRHPLVDWAWNEKDCLQYCYEHGYDWDGLYEHFKRVSCW
;
A
#
# COMPACT_ATOMS: atom_id res chain seq x y z
N SER A 1 7.73 -3.36 -4.00
CA SER A 1 7.78 -1.91 -4.32
C SER A 1 9.21 -1.36 -4.26
N THR A 2 10.04 -1.73 -3.28
CA THR A 2 11.45 -1.27 -3.20
C THR A 2 12.25 -1.73 -4.41
N ALA A 3 12.17 -3.00 -4.79
CA ALA A 3 12.82 -3.50 -6.00
C ALA A 3 12.41 -2.73 -7.26
N MET A 4 11.12 -2.41 -7.40
CA MET A 4 10.63 -1.59 -8.51
C MET A 4 11.28 -0.19 -8.49
N LEU A 5 11.29 0.47 -7.35
CA LEU A 5 11.86 1.81 -7.19
C LEU A 5 13.34 1.84 -7.60
N LEU A 6 14.14 0.92 -7.04
CA LEU A 6 15.57 0.83 -7.35
C LEU A 6 15.81 0.48 -8.82
N GLY A 7 15.11 -0.51 -9.34
CA GLY A 7 15.22 -0.91 -10.75
C GLY A 7 14.79 0.18 -11.73
N MET A 8 13.83 1.04 -11.36
CA MET A 8 13.45 2.23 -12.13
C MET A 8 14.57 3.29 -12.12
N LEU A 9 15.15 3.56 -10.96
CA LEU A 9 16.25 4.53 -10.82
C LEU A 9 17.48 4.09 -11.61
N GLU A 10 17.87 2.82 -11.55
CA GLU A 10 18.99 2.28 -12.35
C GLU A 10 18.76 2.41 -13.85
N ARG A 11 17.53 2.31 -14.31
CA ARG A 11 17.15 2.48 -15.72
C ARG A 11 16.92 3.92 -16.13
N GLY A 12 17.20 4.88 -15.23
CA GLY A 12 17.02 6.31 -15.51
C GLY A 12 15.56 6.72 -15.72
N ILE A 13 14.60 5.92 -15.24
CA ILE A 13 13.18 6.27 -15.35
C ILE A 13 12.89 7.44 -14.39
N LYS A 14 12.34 8.51 -14.95
CA LYS A 14 11.98 9.69 -14.18
C LYS A 14 10.86 9.38 -13.19
N ILE A 15 11.10 9.69 -11.93
CA ILE A 15 10.13 9.54 -10.84
C ILE A 15 9.99 10.91 -10.18
N ASP A 16 8.81 11.51 -10.26
CA ASP A 16 8.57 12.84 -9.66
C ASP A 16 8.17 12.73 -8.19
N CYS A 17 7.44 11.67 -7.80
CA CYS A 17 6.97 11.45 -6.43
C CYS A 17 7.08 9.97 -6.05
N ILE A 18 7.52 9.71 -4.84
CA ILE A 18 7.52 8.38 -4.21
C ILE A 18 6.54 8.43 -3.05
N LEU A 19 5.55 7.54 -3.05
CA LEU A 19 4.45 7.58 -2.10
C LEU A 19 4.45 6.37 -1.17
N PHE A 20 4.34 6.63 0.13
CA PHE A 20 4.13 5.62 1.17
C PHE A 20 2.81 5.87 1.90
N CYS A 21 1.94 4.86 1.93
CA CYS A 21 0.69 4.91 2.70
C CYS A 21 0.94 4.32 4.09
N ASP A 22 1.09 5.18 5.08
CA ASP A 22 1.30 4.78 6.47
C ASP A 22 -0.04 4.49 7.14
N THR A 23 -0.25 3.24 7.53
CA THR A 23 -1.46 2.80 8.22
C THR A 23 -1.40 2.97 9.73
N GLY A 24 -0.21 3.27 10.28
CA GLY A 24 0.06 3.22 11.72
C GLY A 24 0.27 1.80 12.28
N LEU A 25 0.14 0.77 11.44
CA LEU A 25 0.29 -0.66 11.81
C LEU A 25 1.46 -1.32 11.10
N GLU A 26 2.37 -0.55 10.54
CA GLU A 26 3.55 -1.13 9.90
C GLU A 26 4.52 -1.65 10.98
N PHE A 27 5.22 -2.75 10.68
CA PHE A 27 6.30 -3.21 11.57
C PHE A 27 7.35 -2.10 11.79
N PRO A 28 7.95 -1.99 12.99
CA PRO A 28 9.02 -1.00 13.22
C PRO A 28 10.15 -1.07 12.18
N ALA A 29 10.49 -2.27 11.71
CA ALA A 29 11.48 -2.46 10.66
C ALA A 29 11.07 -1.82 9.31
N MET A 30 9.78 -1.65 9.03
CA MET A 30 9.31 -0.94 7.83
C MET A 30 9.63 0.55 7.89
N TYR A 31 9.47 1.19 9.05
CA TYR A 31 9.83 2.60 9.21
C TYR A 31 11.34 2.81 9.06
N LYS A 32 12.17 1.93 9.64
CA LYS A 32 13.61 1.93 9.43
C LYS A 32 13.97 1.74 7.96
N HIS A 33 13.29 0.79 7.30
CA HIS A 33 13.49 0.52 5.88
C HIS A 33 13.17 1.75 5.03
N ILE A 34 12.03 2.44 5.26
CA ILE A 34 11.67 3.66 4.54
C ILE A 34 12.73 4.75 4.74
N ALA A 35 13.18 4.97 5.99
CA ALA A 35 14.22 5.95 6.29
C ALA A 35 15.56 5.60 5.60
N LYS A 36 15.93 4.31 5.56
CA LYS A 36 17.11 3.83 4.84
C LYS A 36 16.99 4.09 3.34
N VAL A 37 15.84 3.74 2.73
CA VAL A 37 15.59 4.01 1.30
C VAL A 37 15.72 5.49 0.99
N GLU A 38 15.09 6.38 1.77
CA GLU A 38 15.21 7.85 1.58
C GLU A 38 16.67 8.31 1.59
N LYS A 39 17.46 7.81 2.56
CA LYS A 39 18.87 8.15 2.70
C LYS A 39 19.68 7.67 1.49
N ASP A 40 19.48 6.41 1.09
CA ASP A 40 20.30 5.77 0.05
C ASP A 40 20.03 6.37 -1.34
N ILE A 41 18.77 6.71 -1.64
CA ILE A 41 18.40 7.33 -2.92
C ILE A 41 18.53 8.87 -2.92
N GLY A 42 18.78 9.48 -1.75
CA GLY A 42 18.90 10.94 -1.61
C GLY A 42 17.59 11.70 -1.90
N ARG A 43 16.42 11.06 -1.76
CA ARG A 43 15.11 11.64 -2.09
C ARG A 43 14.10 11.34 -1.01
N LYS A 44 13.20 12.32 -0.76
CA LYS A 44 12.12 12.16 0.19
C LYS A 44 10.99 11.27 -0.34
N ILE A 45 10.43 10.46 0.56
CA ILE A 45 9.23 9.67 0.34
C ILE A 45 8.04 10.43 0.94
N THR A 46 7.05 10.73 0.12
CA THR A 46 5.83 11.38 0.58
C THR A 46 4.99 10.38 1.36
N VAL A 47 4.76 10.69 2.63
CA VAL A 47 3.94 9.85 3.51
C VAL A 47 2.51 10.38 3.51
N VAL A 48 1.54 9.50 3.19
CA VAL A 48 0.12 9.79 3.33
C VAL A 48 -0.50 8.93 4.42
N LYS A 49 -1.38 9.54 5.21
CA LYS A 49 -2.09 8.89 6.32
C LYS A 49 -3.60 9.10 6.19
N ALA A 50 -4.35 8.18 6.75
CA ALA A 50 -5.78 8.37 6.95
C ALA A 50 -6.07 9.45 8.00
N ALA A 51 -7.29 10.01 7.96
CA ALA A 51 -7.73 10.99 8.95
C ALA A 51 -7.99 10.36 10.33
N PHE A 52 -8.26 9.06 10.35
CA PHE A 52 -8.52 8.28 11.55
C PHE A 52 -7.50 7.16 11.70
N THR A 53 -7.17 6.80 12.94
CA THR A 53 -6.32 5.66 13.26
C THR A 53 -7.05 4.34 12.99
N TYR A 54 -6.30 3.24 13.05
CA TYR A 54 -6.88 1.91 12.92
C TYR A 54 -7.89 1.63 14.05
N GLU A 55 -7.53 1.99 15.29
CA GLU A 55 -8.36 1.79 16.48
C GLU A 55 -9.67 2.59 16.38
N GLU A 56 -9.60 3.86 16.01
CA GLU A 56 -10.78 4.70 15.80
C GLU A 56 -11.69 4.10 14.73
N LEU A 57 -11.12 3.65 13.61
CA LEU A 57 -11.89 3.00 12.54
C LEU A 57 -12.48 1.68 12.99
N MET A 58 -11.77 0.94 13.83
CA MET A 58 -12.21 -0.37 14.29
C MET A 58 -13.35 -0.30 15.31
N PHE A 59 -13.30 0.70 16.24
CA PHE A 59 -14.15 0.72 17.41
C PHE A 59 -15.07 1.95 17.51
N ASP A 60 -14.60 3.14 17.11
CA ASP A 60 -15.17 4.38 17.63
C ASP A 60 -16.02 5.14 16.62
N ILE A 61 -15.63 5.16 15.35
CA ILE A 61 -16.30 5.98 14.36
C ILE A 61 -17.72 5.49 14.08
N PRO A 62 -18.68 6.40 13.85
CA PRO A 62 -19.99 6.03 13.37
C PRO A 62 -19.90 5.35 11.99
N VAL A 63 -20.50 4.17 11.86
CA VAL A 63 -20.56 3.44 10.59
C VAL A 63 -22.01 3.27 10.18
N GLN A 64 -22.40 3.88 9.08
CA GLN A 64 -23.74 3.69 8.53
C GLN A 64 -23.89 2.25 8.03
N ARG A 65 -24.88 1.54 8.58
CA ARG A 65 -25.22 0.15 8.25
C ARG A 65 -26.68 0.05 7.86
N GLY A 66 -26.98 -0.91 6.98
CA GLY A 66 -28.38 -1.26 6.71
C GLY A 66 -29.05 -1.88 7.94
N LEU A 67 -30.35 -1.65 8.12
CA LEU A 67 -31.15 -2.17 9.23
C LEU A 67 -31.08 -3.70 9.33
N ASP A 68 -30.95 -4.38 8.19
CA ASP A 68 -30.81 -5.84 8.10
C ASP A 68 -29.42 -6.39 8.42
N SER A 69 -28.46 -5.51 8.71
CA SER A 69 -27.09 -5.91 9.06
C SER A 69 -27.09 -6.78 10.32
N PRO A 70 -26.34 -7.90 10.37
CA PRO A 70 -26.20 -8.71 11.58
C PRO A 70 -25.71 -7.90 12.78
N VAL A 71 -24.84 -6.90 12.54
CA VAL A 71 -24.33 -6.00 13.59
C VAL A 71 -25.46 -5.15 14.16
N VAL A 72 -26.34 -4.58 13.33
CA VAL A 72 -27.48 -3.78 13.78
C VAL A 72 -28.46 -4.65 14.54
N ARG A 73 -28.73 -5.87 14.06
CA ARG A 73 -29.62 -6.82 14.77
C ARG A 73 -29.11 -7.21 16.15
N GLN A 74 -27.77 -7.31 16.30
CA GLN A 74 -27.16 -7.76 17.56
C GLN A 74 -26.86 -6.61 18.52
N TYR A 75 -26.40 -5.45 18.02
CA TYR A 75 -25.86 -4.35 18.82
C TYR A 75 -26.63 -3.03 18.67
N GLY A 76 -27.66 -2.99 17.82
CA GLY A 76 -28.46 -1.80 17.52
C GLY A 76 -27.82 -0.89 16.46
N GLU A 77 -28.59 0.12 16.04
CA GLU A 77 -28.21 1.06 14.98
C GLU A 77 -27.02 1.97 15.37
N GLN A 78 -26.77 2.13 16.66
CA GLN A 78 -25.72 2.98 17.21
C GLN A 78 -24.35 2.28 17.28
N ALA A 79 -24.25 1.04 16.82
CA ALA A 79 -22.99 0.31 16.84
C ALA A 79 -21.91 1.05 16.02
N THR A 80 -20.81 1.42 16.69
CA THR A 80 -19.67 2.11 16.12
C THR A 80 -18.64 1.15 15.53
N GLY A 81 -17.62 1.68 14.86
CA GLY A 81 -16.49 0.97 14.32
C GLY A 81 -16.81 -0.05 13.24
N TYR A 82 -15.83 -0.41 12.43
CA TYR A 82 -15.96 -1.44 11.40
C TYR A 82 -15.80 -2.87 11.95
N GLY A 83 -15.29 -3.01 13.20
CA GLY A 83 -14.91 -4.29 13.78
C GLY A 83 -13.65 -4.87 13.12
N TRP A 84 -13.33 -6.13 13.42
CA TRP A 84 -12.14 -6.80 12.86
C TRP A 84 -12.21 -6.89 11.33
N PRO A 85 -11.13 -6.50 10.62
CA PRO A 85 -11.06 -6.69 9.18
C PRO A 85 -10.97 -8.20 8.86
N GLY A 86 -11.62 -8.59 7.79
CA GLY A 86 -11.61 -9.99 7.33
C GLY A 86 -11.46 -10.07 5.82
N PRO A 87 -11.35 -11.29 5.26
CA PRO A 87 -11.16 -11.48 3.82
C PRO A 87 -12.24 -10.81 2.96
N ARG A 88 -13.47 -10.73 3.48
CA ARG A 88 -14.63 -10.11 2.80
C ARG A 88 -14.82 -8.63 3.15
N GLN A 89 -14.28 -8.19 4.28
CA GLN A 89 -14.40 -6.81 4.79
C GLN A 89 -13.01 -6.20 4.99
N ARG A 90 -12.35 -5.88 3.90
CA ARG A 90 -11.01 -5.29 3.90
C ARG A 90 -11.06 -3.77 4.05
N TRP A 91 -11.85 -3.28 5.00
CA TRP A 91 -12.00 -1.85 5.23
C TRP A 91 -10.65 -1.15 5.54
N CYS A 92 -9.73 -1.85 6.22
CA CYS A 92 -8.40 -1.34 6.50
C CYS A 92 -7.64 -0.97 5.22
N THR A 93 -7.67 -1.81 4.19
CA THR A 93 -7.06 -1.49 2.89
C THR A 93 -7.71 -0.26 2.26
N THR A 94 -9.04 -0.20 2.27
CA THR A 94 -9.79 0.91 1.67
C THR A 94 -9.56 2.21 2.43
N ARG A 95 -9.74 2.21 3.76
CA ARG A 95 -9.74 3.42 4.58
C ARG A 95 -8.33 3.93 4.89
N LEU A 96 -7.37 3.02 5.14
CA LEU A 96 -6.02 3.40 5.57
C LEU A 96 -5.02 3.52 4.41
N LYS A 97 -5.29 2.91 3.25
CA LYS A 97 -4.36 2.97 2.10
C LYS A 97 -5.00 3.60 0.86
N ALA A 98 -6.11 3.03 0.36
CA ALA A 98 -6.67 3.46 -0.92
C ALA A 98 -7.24 4.89 -0.87
N MET A 99 -8.04 5.23 0.13
CA MET A 99 -8.64 6.57 0.24
C MET A 99 -7.61 7.69 0.46
N PRO A 100 -6.64 7.59 1.39
CA PRO A 100 -5.60 8.61 1.55
C PRO A 100 -4.77 8.80 0.27
N ARG A 101 -4.39 7.69 -0.39
CA ARG A 101 -3.69 7.73 -1.67
C ARG A 101 -4.52 8.44 -2.73
N GLU A 102 -5.79 8.07 -2.90
CA GLU A 102 -6.65 8.64 -3.92
C GLU A 102 -6.93 10.13 -3.68
N ARG A 103 -7.06 10.54 -2.40
CA ARG A 103 -7.16 11.96 -2.05
C ARG A 103 -5.93 12.74 -2.51
N PHE A 104 -4.74 12.25 -2.20
CA PHE A 104 -3.48 12.86 -2.62
C PHE A 104 -3.36 12.92 -4.16
N LEU A 105 -3.66 11.83 -4.85
CA LEU A 105 -3.58 11.77 -6.32
C LEU A 105 -4.62 12.65 -7.01
N ARG A 106 -5.81 12.79 -6.44
CA ARG A 106 -6.85 13.68 -6.97
C ARG A 106 -6.38 15.13 -7.00
N ASP A 107 -5.69 15.58 -5.97
CA ASP A 107 -5.16 16.94 -5.91
C ASP A 107 -4.04 17.13 -6.96
N LEU A 108 -3.19 16.13 -7.16
CA LEU A 108 -2.17 16.17 -8.23
C LEU A 108 -2.78 16.17 -9.64
N ARG A 109 -3.82 15.37 -9.88
CA ARG A 109 -4.50 15.27 -11.19
C ARG A 109 -5.23 16.55 -11.62
N GLN A 110 -5.42 17.51 -10.71
CA GLN A 110 -5.93 18.85 -11.08
C GLN A 110 -4.90 19.66 -11.87
N GLN A 111 -3.61 19.36 -11.74
CA GLN A 111 -2.52 20.15 -12.31
C GLN A 111 -1.64 19.36 -13.27
N TYR A 112 -1.65 18.03 -13.17
CA TYR A 112 -0.72 17.16 -13.89
C TYR A 112 -1.44 15.93 -14.46
N GLU A 113 -0.92 15.42 -15.57
CA GLU A 113 -1.18 14.05 -15.98
C GLU A 113 -0.35 13.11 -15.09
N VAL A 114 -1.03 12.26 -14.30
CA VAL A 114 -0.39 11.40 -13.31
C VAL A 114 -0.29 9.99 -13.83
N ILE A 115 0.92 9.50 -14.02
CA ILE A 115 1.23 8.10 -14.29
C ILE A 115 1.65 7.42 -12.98
N GLU A 116 1.02 6.30 -12.67
CA GLU A 116 1.29 5.57 -11.44
C GLU A 116 2.04 4.27 -11.74
N TYR A 117 3.20 4.12 -11.11
CA TYR A 117 3.96 2.88 -11.14
C TYR A 117 3.53 1.99 -9.97
N VAL A 118 2.99 0.82 -10.31
CA VAL A 118 2.43 -0.13 -9.32
C VAL A 118 3.34 -1.35 -9.21
N GLY A 119 3.85 -1.61 -8.01
CA GLY A 119 4.74 -2.73 -7.73
C GLY A 119 3.99 -4.07 -7.68
N LEU A 120 3.55 -4.55 -8.83
CA LEU A 120 2.93 -5.84 -9.03
C LEU A 120 3.97 -6.77 -9.67
N ALA A 121 4.31 -7.87 -9.00
CA ALA A 121 5.30 -8.83 -9.49
C ALA A 121 4.76 -9.69 -10.64
N ALA A 122 5.64 -10.27 -11.45
CA ALA A 122 5.26 -11.01 -12.67
C ALA A 122 4.42 -12.26 -12.39
N ASP A 123 4.64 -12.93 -11.26
CA ASP A 123 3.84 -14.07 -10.79
C ASP A 123 2.47 -13.66 -10.23
N GLU A 124 2.24 -12.37 -9.97
CA GLU A 124 0.94 -11.80 -9.60
C GLU A 124 0.17 -11.20 -10.79
N LYS A 125 0.62 -11.37 -12.04
CA LYS A 125 -0.01 -10.70 -13.21
C LYS A 125 -1.50 -11.00 -13.39
N TYR A 126 -2.02 -12.12 -12.83
CA TYR A 126 -3.47 -12.40 -12.78
C TYR A 126 -4.27 -11.28 -12.08
N ARG A 127 -3.59 -10.45 -11.28
CA ARG A 127 -4.20 -9.28 -10.65
C ARG A 127 -4.40 -8.11 -11.62
N LEU A 128 -3.73 -8.12 -12.78
CA LEU A 128 -3.93 -7.11 -13.83
C LEU A 128 -5.33 -7.16 -14.42
N GLU A 129 -5.95 -8.36 -14.42
CA GLU A 129 -7.31 -8.57 -14.91
C GLU A 129 -8.37 -7.92 -14.01
N ARG A 130 -8.00 -7.52 -12.78
CA ARG A 130 -8.92 -6.86 -11.86
C ARG A 130 -9.18 -5.42 -12.30
N PRO A 131 -10.45 -4.94 -12.25
CA PRO A 131 -10.82 -3.59 -12.71
C PRO A 131 -9.94 -2.47 -12.14
N ASN A 132 -9.57 -2.57 -10.86
CA ASN A 132 -8.74 -1.57 -10.18
C ASN A 132 -7.29 -1.48 -10.72
N ASN A 133 -6.83 -2.47 -11.48
CA ASN A 133 -5.49 -2.50 -12.06
C ASN A 133 -5.51 -2.23 -13.59
N GLN A 134 -6.68 -2.05 -14.19
CA GLN A 134 -6.86 -1.75 -15.61
C GLN A 134 -6.88 -0.25 -15.93
N ASN A 135 -6.46 0.59 -14.99
CA ASN A 135 -6.34 2.03 -15.23
C ASN A 135 -5.27 2.31 -16.32
N PRO A 136 -5.59 3.03 -17.40
CA PRO A 136 -4.64 3.31 -18.48
C PRO A 136 -3.41 4.10 -18.04
N ASN A 137 -3.49 4.79 -16.90
CA ASN A 137 -2.38 5.53 -16.32
C ASN A 137 -1.51 4.68 -15.37
N HIS A 138 -1.83 3.39 -15.18
CA HIS A 138 -0.96 2.49 -14.43
C HIS A 138 0.13 1.89 -15.32
N ARG A 139 1.31 1.70 -14.73
CA ARG A 139 2.45 0.98 -15.32
C ARG A 139 2.90 -0.09 -14.33
N HIS A 140 3.34 -1.21 -14.85
CA HIS A 140 3.71 -2.38 -14.05
C HIS A 140 5.15 -2.86 -14.38
N PRO A 141 6.19 -2.08 -14.02
CA PRO A 141 7.56 -2.36 -14.45
C PRO A 141 8.05 -3.76 -14.10
N LEU A 142 7.69 -4.29 -12.92
CA LEU A 142 8.10 -5.64 -12.51
C LEU A 142 7.51 -6.74 -13.41
N VAL A 143 6.31 -6.53 -13.94
CA VAL A 143 5.71 -7.43 -14.93
C VAL A 143 6.44 -7.30 -16.27
N ASP A 144 6.73 -6.08 -16.71
CA ASP A 144 7.46 -5.82 -17.95
C ASP A 144 8.88 -6.38 -17.91
N TRP A 145 9.53 -6.39 -16.75
CA TRP A 145 10.86 -6.96 -16.52
C TRP A 145 10.82 -8.47 -16.22
N ALA A 146 9.64 -9.07 -16.15
CA ALA A 146 9.43 -10.47 -15.75
C ALA A 146 9.99 -10.82 -14.36
N TRP A 147 10.03 -9.85 -13.44
CA TRP A 147 10.49 -10.07 -12.06
C TRP A 147 9.36 -10.61 -11.18
N ASN A 148 9.54 -11.82 -10.65
CA ASN A 148 8.63 -12.42 -9.68
C ASN A 148 8.92 -11.93 -8.24
N GLU A 149 8.10 -12.33 -7.25
CA GLU A 149 8.30 -11.91 -5.85
C GLU A 149 9.68 -12.33 -5.31
N LYS A 150 10.18 -13.52 -5.70
CA LYS A 150 11.49 -14.01 -5.27
C LYS A 150 12.64 -13.19 -5.87
N ASP A 151 12.56 -12.88 -7.15
CA ASP A 151 13.56 -12.03 -7.83
C ASP A 151 13.60 -10.65 -7.20
N CYS A 152 12.44 -10.06 -6.91
CA CYS A 152 12.34 -8.77 -6.22
C CYS A 152 12.98 -8.78 -4.84
N LEU A 153 12.77 -9.86 -4.07
CA LEU A 153 13.33 -9.99 -2.73
C LEU A 153 14.85 -10.19 -2.79
N GLN A 154 15.32 -11.07 -3.67
CA GLN A 154 16.74 -11.31 -3.88
C GLN A 154 17.46 -10.03 -4.30
N TYR A 155 16.91 -9.31 -5.26
CA TYR A 155 17.44 -8.03 -5.71
C TYR A 155 17.53 -7.00 -4.57
N CYS A 156 16.52 -6.94 -3.69
CA CYS A 156 16.58 -6.07 -2.52
C CYS A 156 17.69 -6.47 -1.55
N TYR A 157 17.88 -7.76 -1.29
CA TYR A 157 18.97 -8.25 -0.42
C TYR A 157 20.35 -7.90 -0.99
N GLU A 158 20.55 -8.06 -2.29
CA GLU A 158 21.80 -7.68 -2.98
C GLU A 158 22.11 -6.18 -2.85
N HIS A 159 21.07 -5.36 -2.68
CA HIS A 159 21.21 -3.91 -2.43
C HIS A 159 21.19 -3.54 -0.93
N GLY A 160 21.28 -4.54 -0.03
CA GLY A 160 21.38 -4.33 1.42
C GLY A 160 20.08 -3.97 2.11
N TYR A 161 18.93 -4.39 1.56
CA TYR A 161 17.61 -4.20 2.17
C TYR A 161 17.06 -5.54 2.64
N ASP A 162 17.00 -5.77 3.95
CA ASP A 162 16.61 -7.03 4.58
C ASP A 162 15.40 -6.93 5.52
N TRP A 163 14.90 -5.71 5.78
CA TRP A 163 13.78 -5.46 6.71
C TRP A 163 13.98 -6.07 8.11
N ASP A 164 15.21 -6.00 8.64
CA ASP A 164 15.59 -6.60 9.94
C ASP A 164 15.19 -8.11 10.01
N GLY A 165 15.31 -8.86 8.91
CA GLY A 165 15.00 -10.29 8.85
C GLY A 165 13.52 -10.67 8.83
N LEU A 166 12.60 -9.72 8.70
CA LEU A 166 11.15 -10.03 8.74
C LEU A 166 10.71 -11.08 7.71
N TYR A 167 11.33 -11.13 6.52
CA TYR A 167 10.99 -12.11 5.49
C TYR A 167 11.40 -13.55 5.82
N GLU A 168 12.20 -13.76 6.85
CA GLU A 168 12.50 -15.11 7.37
C GLU A 168 11.28 -15.72 8.09
N HIS A 169 10.40 -14.86 8.62
CA HIS A 169 9.24 -15.25 9.42
C HIS A 169 7.90 -15.03 8.71
N PHE A 170 7.83 -14.06 7.80
CA PHE A 170 6.60 -13.63 7.15
C PHE A 170 6.74 -13.63 5.62
N LYS A 171 5.76 -14.19 4.94
CA LYS A 171 5.69 -14.13 3.46
C LYS A 171 5.47 -12.71 2.94
N ARG A 172 4.87 -11.83 3.74
CA ARG A 172 4.57 -10.44 3.41
C ARG A 172 4.76 -9.56 4.64
N VAL A 173 5.46 -8.46 4.48
CA VAL A 173 5.83 -7.52 5.54
C VAL A 173 5.31 -6.11 5.22
N SER A 174 3.99 -5.93 5.16
CA SER A 174 3.42 -4.59 5.04
C SER A 174 2.83 -4.16 6.39
N CYS A 175 1.56 -4.32 6.60
CA CYS A 175 0.91 -4.12 7.90
C CYS A 175 0.59 -5.49 8.52
N TRP A 176 0.68 -5.59 9.81
CA TRP A 176 0.42 -6.80 10.60
C TRP A 176 -0.99 -6.81 11.17
#